data_0a9ea3131b734431c6a5eef710f92e90
#
_entry.id   0a9ea3131b734431c6a5eef710f92e90
#
_cell.length_a   1.000
_cell.length_b   1.000
_cell.length_c   1.000
_cell.angle_alpha   90.00
_cell.angle_beta   90.00
_cell.angle_gamma   90.00
#
_symmetry.space_group_name_H-M   'P 1'
#
loop_
_entity.id
_entity.type
_entity.pdbx_description
1 polymer ?
#
loop_
_entity_poly.entity_id
_entity_poly.type
_entity_poly.pdbx_seq_one_letter_code
_entity_poly.pdbx_strand_id
1 'polypeptide(L)'
;MTIYQLRNLDKWVQKVKGEEDKVVRAVALQITNEFINRTRVRYGTARGNWHAELNAPAVNIERDYVGTPSEAAQHSLSKCTKAIAEAYGKRLFITNNIEYIEHLESLDSMVRGAVLEFNRAIDAAVKGLK
;
A
#
# COMPACT_ATOMS: atom_id res chain seq x y z
N MET A 1 2.76 -15.49 5.45
CA MET A 1 2.37 -14.11 5.07
C MET A 1 0.87 -14.07 4.79
N THR A 2 0.16 -13.16 5.43
CA THR A 2 -1.27 -12.95 5.17
C THR A 2 -1.42 -12.00 3.98
N ILE A 3 -2.29 -12.37 3.03
CA ILE A 3 -2.55 -11.54 1.86
C ILE A 3 -3.89 -10.83 2.04
N TYR A 4 -3.90 -9.53 1.85
CA TYR A 4 -5.10 -8.69 1.90
C TYR A 4 -5.41 -8.17 0.49
N GLN A 5 -6.70 -8.07 0.15
CA GLN A 5 -7.14 -7.63 -1.18
C GLN A 5 -8.16 -6.50 -1.08
N LEU A 6 -8.10 -5.58 -2.03
CA LEU A 6 -9.16 -4.59 -2.24
C LEU A 6 -10.28 -5.26 -3.05
N ARG A 7 -11.50 -5.23 -2.50
CA ARG A 7 -12.69 -5.81 -3.14
C ARG A 7 -13.40 -4.78 -4.00
N ASN A 8 -14.03 -5.25 -5.07
CA ASN A 8 -14.87 -4.42 -5.94
C ASN A 8 -14.14 -3.25 -6.63
N LEU A 9 -12.81 -3.24 -6.57
CA LEU A 9 -12.02 -2.20 -7.24
C LEU A 9 -12.28 -2.21 -8.75
N ASP A 10 -12.33 -3.40 -9.35
CA ASP A 10 -12.60 -3.56 -10.77
C ASP A 10 -13.93 -2.96 -11.18
N LYS A 11 -14.99 -3.18 -10.39
CA LYS A 11 -16.31 -2.62 -10.64
C LYS A 11 -16.30 -1.11 -10.60
N TRP A 12 -15.60 -0.54 -9.64
CA TRP A 12 -15.48 0.90 -9.50
C TRP A 12 -14.68 1.50 -10.67
N VAL A 13 -13.56 0.88 -11.02
CA VAL A 13 -12.70 1.34 -12.13
C VAL A 13 -13.48 1.32 -13.45
N GLN A 14 -14.30 0.31 -13.70
CA GLN A 14 -15.12 0.22 -14.92
C GLN A 14 -16.12 1.36 -15.06
N LYS A 15 -16.47 2.05 -13.97
CA LYS A 15 -17.40 3.18 -14.01
C LYS A 15 -16.71 4.50 -14.40
N VAL A 16 -15.39 4.54 -14.40
CA VAL A 16 -14.60 5.74 -14.66
C VAL A 16 -13.98 5.67 -16.05
N LYS A 17 -14.82 5.55 -17.07
CA LYS A 17 -14.40 5.30 -18.45
C LYS A 17 -13.34 6.31 -18.92
N GLY A 18 -12.23 5.78 -19.45
CA GLY A 18 -11.14 6.57 -19.99
C GLY A 18 -10.13 7.07 -18.94
N GLU A 19 -10.39 6.82 -17.64
CA GLU A 19 -9.51 7.27 -16.57
C GLU A 19 -9.07 6.15 -15.64
N GLU A 20 -9.20 4.90 -16.06
CA GLU A 20 -8.94 3.72 -15.24
C GLU A 20 -7.51 3.71 -14.71
N ASP A 21 -6.54 4.07 -15.54
CA ASP A 21 -5.13 4.13 -15.15
C ASP A 21 -4.91 5.15 -14.02
N LYS A 22 -5.46 6.34 -14.17
CA LYS A 22 -5.36 7.40 -13.14
C LYS A 22 -5.97 6.96 -11.82
N VAL A 23 -7.14 6.31 -11.88
CA VAL A 23 -7.85 5.86 -10.68
C VAL A 23 -7.06 4.77 -9.97
N VAL A 24 -6.54 3.78 -10.70
CA VAL A 24 -5.74 2.71 -10.12
C VAL A 24 -4.48 3.28 -9.46
N ARG A 25 -3.78 4.19 -10.12
CA ARG A 25 -2.58 4.82 -9.54
C ARG A 25 -2.91 5.62 -8.29
N ALA A 26 -4.00 6.38 -8.30
CA ALA A 26 -4.41 7.19 -7.15
C ALA A 26 -4.75 6.31 -5.95
N VAL A 27 -5.50 5.22 -6.15
CA VAL A 27 -5.85 4.28 -5.09
C VAL A 27 -4.60 3.58 -4.56
N ALA A 28 -3.72 3.11 -5.45
CA ALA A 28 -2.48 2.44 -5.05
C ALA A 28 -1.60 3.36 -4.22
N LEU A 29 -1.45 4.62 -4.64
CA LEU A 29 -0.67 5.61 -3.92
C LEU A 29 -1.26 5.88 -2.53
N GLN A 30 -2.57 6.06 -2.45
CA GLN A 30 -3.26 6.37 -1.21
C GLN A 30 -3.12 5.24 -0.19
N ILE A 31 -3.34 3.99 -0.63
CA ILE A 31 -3.24 2.85 0.29
C ILE A 31 -1.78 2.61 0.73
N THR A 32 -0.82 2.85 -0.16
CA THR A 32 0.61 2.76 0.18
C THR A 32 0.97 3.79 1.25
N ASN A 33 0.50 5.02 1.11
CA ASN A 33 0.70 6.07 2.12
C ASN A 33 0.09 5.67 3.46
N GLU A 34 -1.08 5.02 3.46
CA GLU A 34 -1.70 4.55 4.69
C GLU A 34 -0.84 3.48 5.38
N PHE A 35 -0.31 2.52 4.63
CA PHE A 35 0.58 1.50 5.20
C PHE A 35 1.81 2.15 5.83
N ILE A 36 2.44 3.07 5.11
CA ILE A 36 3.64 3.76 5.56
C ILE A 36 3.36 4.56 6.83
N ASN A 37 2.30 5.38 6.81
CA ASN A 37 2.01 6.30 7.92
C ASN A 37 1.44 5.59 9.16
N ARG A 38 0.82 4.43 8.98
CA ARG A 38 0.35 3.61 10.10
C ARG A 38 1.46 2.81 10.77
N THR A 39 2.63 2.70 10.13
CA THR A 39 3.77 1.99 10.70
C THR A 39 4.40 2.85 11.78
N ARG A 40 4.42 2.35 13.03
CA ARG A 40 5.01 3.11 14.14
C ARG A 40 6.52 3.32 13.91
N VAL A 41 7.04 4.38 14.49
CA VAL A 41 8.45 4.75 14.32
C VAL A 41 9.15 4.78 15.66
N ARG A 42 10.21 3.97 15.77
CA ARG A 42 11.18 4.08 16.85
C ARG A 42 12.50 4.62 16.27
N TYR A 43 13.03 3.96 15.25
CA TYR A 43 14.24 4.38 14.54
C TYR A 43 13.98 4.62 13.06
N GLY A 44 12.76 4.42 12.60
CA GLY A 44 12.39 4.58 11.21
C GLY A 44 12.62 3.35 10.33
N THR A 45 13.21 2.29 10.85
CA THR A 45 13.54 1.10 10.07
C THR A 45 12.31 0.44 9.47
N ALA A 46 11.30 0.15 10.29
CA ALA A 46 10.06 -0.48 9.78
C ALA A 46 9.34 0.40 8.78
N ARG A 47 9.13 1.69 9.12
CA ARG A 47 8.44 2.63 8.22
C ARG A 47 9.20 2.82 6.91
N GLY A 48 10.53 2.76 6.93
CA GLY A 48 11.38 2.93 5.75
C GLY A 48 11.54 1.67 4.89
N ASN A 49 10.93 0.55 5.28
CA ASN A 49 11.11 -0.73 4.59
C ASN A 49 9.90 -1.19 3.77
N TRP A 50 9.02 -0.29 3.40
CA TRP A 50 7.96 -0.60 2.44
C TRP A 50 8.54 -0.58 1.03
N HIS A 51 8.21 -1.61 0.25
CA HIS A 51 8.61 -1.76 -1.14
C HIS A 51 7.40 -2.10 -2.00
N ALA A 52 7.44 -1.73 -3.26
CA ALA A 52 6.42 -2.11 -4.22
C ALA A 52 7.07 -2.75 -5.44
N GLU A 53 6.47 -3.83 -5.93
CA GLU A 53 6.94 -4.56 -7.09
C GLU A 53 5.75 -5.07 -7.90
N LEU A 54 5.95 -5.24 -9.20
CA LEU A 54 4.91 -5.75 -10.09
C LEU A 54 5.07 -7.24 -10.31
N ASN A 55 3.95 -7.94 -10.33
CA ASN A 55 3.82 -9.35 -10.68
C ASN A 55 4.43 -10.35 -9.69
N ALA A 56 5.23 -9.89 -8.74
CA ALA A 56 5.77 -10.70 -7.65
C ALA A 56 6.09 -9.82 -6.44
N PRO A 57 6.03 -10.35 -5.20
CA PRO A 57 6.42 -9.57 -4.02
C PRO A 57 7.90 -9.19 -4.04
N ALA A 58 8.22 -7.99 -3.57
CA ALA A 58 9.59 -7.57 -3.36
C ALA A 58 10.25 -8.43 -2.28
N VAL A 59 11.53 -8.74 -2.47
CA VAL A 59 12.32 -9.50 -1.49
C VAL A 59 13.33 -8.62 -0.74
N ASN A 60 13.37 -7.34 -1.06
CA ASN A 60 14.32 -6.38 -0.51
C ASN A 60 14.07 -6.15 0.97
N ILE A 61 15.17 -5.95 1.71
CA ILE A 61 15.11 -5.59 3.12
C ILE A 61 16.32 -4.71 3.45
N GLU A 62 16.06 -3.61 4.14
CA GLU A 62 17.07 -2.62 4.54
C GLU A 62 17.14 -2.55 6.06
N ARG A 63 17.74 -3.56 6.68
CA ARG A 63 17.80 -3.71 8.14
C ARG A 63 18.50 -2.56 8.84
N ASP A 64 19.45 -1.94 8.17
CA ASP A 64 20.28 -0.86 8.75
C ASP A 64 19.72 0.53 8.50
N TYR A 65 18.60 0.63 7.79
CA TYR A 65 17.98 1.94 7.55
C TYR A 65 17.47 2.55 8.87
N VAL A 66 17.83 3.81 9.10
CA VAL A 66 17.29 4.63 10.19
C VAL A 66 16.96 6.01 9.64
N GLY A 67 15.94 6.65 10.19
CA GLY A 67 15.54 7.99 9.79
C GLY A 67 14.44 8.52 10.69
N THR A 68 14.18 9.82 10.58
CA THR A 68 13.03 10.45 11.25
C THR A 68 11.74 9.90 10.68
N PRO A 69 10.58 10.10 11.35
CA PRO A 69 9.30 9.66 10.79
C PRO A 69 9.06 10.15 9.36
N SER A 70 9.38 11.41 9.08
CA SER A 70 9.21 12.00 7.76
C SER A 70 10.18 11.41 6.74
N GLU A 71 11.46 11.30 7.11
CA GLU A 71 12.48 10.70 6.24
C GLU A 71 12.16 9.26 5.88
N ALA A 72 11.73 8.47 6.85
CA ALA A 72 11.37 7.07 6.65
C ALA A 72 10.17 6.94 5.69
N ALA A 73 9.17 7.80 5.84
CA ALA A 73 8.01 7.81 4.95
C ALA A 73 8.43 8.16 3.51
N GLN A 74 9.26 9.18 3.32
CA GLN A 74 9.77 9.58 2.02
C GLN A 74 10.61 8.47 1.38
N HIS A 75 11.45 7.82 2.17
CA HIS A 75 12.31 6.73 1.70
C HIS A 75 11.48 5.58 1.13
N SER A 76 10.45 5.14 1.87
CA SER A 76 9.55 4.09 1.40
C SER A 76 8.76 4.54 0.16
N LEU A 77 8.17 5.73 0.21
CA LEU A 77 7.35 6.22 -0.89
C LEU A 77 8.15 6.31 -2.18
N SER A 78 9.38 6.81 -2.13
CA SER A 78 10.24 6.93 -3.31
C SER A 78 10.54 5.59 -3.98
N LYS A 79 10.61 4.52 -3.20
CA LYS A 79 10.85 3.16 -3.72
C LYS A 79 9.59 2.54 -4.32
N CYS A 80 8.43 3.03 -3.97
CA CYS A 80 7.15 2.46 -4.42
C CYS A 80 6.58 3.16 -5.67
N THR A 81 6.99 4.38 -5.96
CA THR A 81 6.36 5.23 -6.98
C THR A 81 6.42 4.63 -8.38
N LYS A 82 7.53 4.00 -8.76
CA LYS A 82 7.69 3.42 -10.10
C LYS A 82 6.68 2.30 -10.35
N ALA A 83 6.58 1.35 -9.41
CA ALA A 83 5.65 0.23 -9.53
C ALA A 83 4.20 0.73 -9.51
N ILE A 84 3.89 1.71 -8.67
CA ILE A 84 2.55 2.31 -8.60
C ILE A 84 2.18 2.95 -9.93
N ALA A 85 3.11 3.68 -10.57
CA ALA A 85 2.86 4.33 -11.84
C ALA A 85 2.54 3.34 -12.97
N GLU A 86 3.03 2.11 -12.87
CA GLU A 86 2.86 1.07 -13.88
C GLU A 86 1.86 -0.01 -13.47
N ALA A 87 1.06 0.23 -12.42
CA ALA A 87 0.24 -0.81 -11.80
C ALA A 87 -0.99 -1.23 -12.62
N TYR A 88 -1.53 -0.34 -13.46
CA TYR A 88 -2.76 -0.64 -14.20
C TYR A 88 -2.59 -1.86 -15.11
N GLY A 89 -3.50 -2.82 -14.99
CA GLY A 89 -3.45 -4.07 -15.73
C GLY A 89 -2.44 -5.09 -15.22
N LYS A 90 -1.78 -4.81 -14.10
CA LYS A 90 -0.77 -5.69 -13.51
C LYS A 90 -1.09 -5.97 -12.05
N ARG A 91 -0.44 -6.98 -11.49
CA ARG A 91 -0.53 -7.28 -10.05
C ARG A 91 0.51 -6.46 -9.31
N LEU A 92 0.06 -5.58 -8.43
CA LEU A 92 0.93 -4.76 -7.59
C LEU A 92 1.06 -5.41 -6.21
N PHE A 93 2.29 -5.60 -5.76
CA PHE A 93 2.60 -6.11 -4.43
C PHE A 93 3.28 -5.00 -3.63
N ILE A 94 2.73 -4.69 -2.46
CA ILE A 94 3.29 -3.73 -1.52
C ILE A 94 3.69 -4.54 -0.29
N THR A 95 4.99 -4.59 0.00
CA THR A 95 5.54 -5.51 1.01
C THR A 95 6.48 -4.81 1.97
N ASN A 96 6.57 -5.37 3.17
CA ASN A 96 7.56 -4.98 4.17
C ASN A 96 8.16 -6.26 4.73
N ASN A 97 9.45 -6.49 4.51
CA ASN A 97 10.13 -7.72 4.84
C ASN A 97 10.94 -7.65 6.15
N ILE A 98 10.78 -6.58 6.93
CA ILE A 98 11.40 -6.49 8.26
C ILE A 98 10.91 -7.67 9.12
N GLU A 99 11.81 -8.31 9.84
CA GLU A 99 11.54 -9.54 10.56
C GLU A 99 10.41 -9.41 11.58
N TYR A 100 10.27 -8.25 12.22
CA TYR A 100 9.25 -8.01 13.24
C TYR A 100 7.97 -7.35 12.71
N ILE A 101 7.81 -7.24 11.37
CA ILE A 101 6.67 -6.51 10.80
C ILE A 101 5.33 -7.18 11.13
N GLU A 102 5.28 -8.49 11.21
CA GLU A 102 4.05 -9.18 11.56
C GLU A 102 3.63 -8.89 13.01
N HIS A 103 4.60 -8.75 13.90
CA HIS A 103 4.32 -8.32 15.27
C HIS A 103 3.72 -6.92 15.31
N LEU A 104 4.28 -5.99 14.54
CA LEU A 104 3.71 -4.64 14.42
C LEU A 104 2.31 -4.67 13.82
N GLU A 105 2.08 -5.51 12.84
CA GLU A 105 0.75 -5.68 12.23
C GLU A 105 -0.27 -6.15 13.27
N SER A 106 0.13 -7.07 14.15
CA SER A 106 -0.75 -7.55 15.22
C SER A 106 -1.13 -6.46 16.23
N LEU A 107 -0.25 -5.48 16.42
CA LEU A 107 -0.49 -4.36 17.34
C LEU A 107 -1.25 -3.22 16.69
N ASP A 108 -0.88 -2.84 15.47
CA ASP A 108 -1.30 -1.60 14.84
C ASP A 108 -2.28 -1.76 13.67
N SER A 109 -2.46 -2.99 13.17
CA SER A 109 -3.34 -3.28 12.02
C SER A 109 -3.06 -2.35 10.82
N MET A 110 -1.79 -2.15 10.50
CA MET A 110 -1.36 -1.24 9.43
C MET A 110 -2.01 -1.59 8.10
N VAL A 111 -1.84 -2.83 7.66
CA VAL A 111 -2.38 -3.31 6.38
C VAL A 111 -3.85 -3.68 6.53
N ARG A 112 -4.18 -4.51 7.52
CA ARG A 112 -5.55 -4.96 7.75
C ARG A 112 -6.51 -3.80 7.95
N GLY A 113 -6.14 -2.81 8.78
CA GLY A 113 -6.99 -1.66 9.05
C GLY A 113 -7.17 -0.78 7.82
N ALA A 114 -6.09 -0.50 7.08
CA ALA A 114 -6.13 0.28 5.86
C ALA A 114 -6.97 -0.41 4.79
N VAL A 115 -6.76 -1.70 4.55
CA VAL A 115 -7.53 -2.47 3.56
C VAL A 115 -9.02 -2.49 3.91
N LEU A 116 -9.35 -2.66 5.20
CA LEU A 116 -10.74 -2.65 5.65
C LEU A 116 -11.42 -1.31 5.34
N GLU A 117 -10.75 -0.20 5.64
CA GLU A 117 -11.29 1.14 5.36
C GLU A 117 -11.44 1.38 3.87
N PHE A 118 -10.45 1.01 3.06
CA PHE A 118 -10.53 1.14 1.61
C PHE A 118 -11.65 0.29 1.01
N ASN A 119 -11.82 -0.94 1.49
CA ASN A 119 -12.91 -1.80 1.02
C ASN A 119 -14.28 -1.19 1.33
N ARG A 120 -14.43 -0.60 2.51
CA ARG A 120 -15.68 0.09 2.88
C ARG A 120 -15.94 1.31 1.98
N ALA A 121 -14.90 2.09 1.71
CA ALA A 121 -15.00 3.27 0.85
C ALA A 121 -15.34 2.88 -0.59
N ILE A 122 -14.71 1.83 -1.13
CA ILE A 122 -14.99 1.32 -2.47
C ILE A 122 -16.41 0.79 -2.56
N ASP A 123 -16.85 0.00 -1.58
CA ASP A 123 -18.22 -0.54 -1.54
C ASP A 123 -19.25 0.59 -1.52
N ALA A 124 -19.01 1.65 -0.74
CA ALA A 124 -19.89 2.82 -0.69
C ALA A 124 -19.92 3.55 -2.04
N ALA A 125 -18.76 3.72 -2.67
CA ALA A 125 -18.67 4.38 -3.99
C ALA A 125 -19.40 3.58 -5.07
N VAL A 126 -19.25 2.25 -5.06
CA VAL A 126 -19.96 1.37 -6.02
C VAL A 126 -21.47 1.46 -5.83
N LYS A 127 -21.95 1.49 -4.59
CA LYS A 127 -23.38 1.65 -4.30
C LYS A 127 -23.92 3.00 -4.77
N GLY A 128 -23.13 4.04 -4.67
CA GLY A 128 -23.50 5.39 -5.09
C GLY A 128 -23.52 5.60 -6.61
N LEU A 129 -22.97 4.67 -7.37
CA LEU A 129 -22.84 4.76 -8.83
C LEU A 129 -24.00 4.11 -9.60
N LYS A 130 -25.16 4.06 -9.03
CA LYS A 130 -26.35 3.47 -9.69
C LYS A 130 -26.77 4.26 -10.92
#